data_4085771377a46b93bdccce20a324c57c
#
_entry.id   4085771377a46b93bdccce20a324c57c
#
_cell.length_a   1.000
_cell.length_b   1.000
_cell.length_c   1.000
_cell.angle_alpha   90.00
_cell.angle_beta   90.00
_cell.angle_gamma   90.00
#
_symmetry.space_group_name_H-M   'P 1'
#
loop_
_entity.id
_entity.type
_entity.pdbx_description
1 polymer ?
#
loop_
_entity_poly.entity_id
_entity_poly.type
_entity_poly.pdbx_seq_one_letter_code
_entity_poly.pdbx_strand_id
1 'polypeptide(L)'
;MDLLNGYRKFFDKYFKEKPELYEKLLHVQAPEILFLACCDSRIDPAILTSAEPGQLFVVRNIANYVPRYVNRSQESEAMTAIEFAVCNLGIRSIIVLGHQNCAGIKAIVNGGRNEVLSNFPIVWQEQRTRLHEAVQEAYTQNNSGKFEKANIELTCHDLLTYPFIQERIDQKKITVTGWYFYLETGRIELYYPEQRTFTEFMI
;
A
#
# COMPACT_ATOMS: atom_id res chain seq x y z
N MET A 1 8.65 1.18 -26.00
CA MET A 1 8.89 2.24 -24.97
C MET A 1 10.39 2.49 -24.90
N ASP A 2 10.83 3.74 -25.08
CA ASP A 2 12.25 4.11 -24.98
C ASP A 2 12.58 4.60 -23.56
N LEU A 3 13.07 3.68 -22.74
CA LEU A 3 13.40 3.94 -21.34
C LEU A 3 14.54 4.94 -21.17
N LEU A 4 15.51 4.94 -22.08
CA LEU A 4 16.65 5.86 -22.02
C LEU A 4 16.21 7.29 -22.31
N ASN A 5 15.26 7.49 -23.21
CA ASN A 5 14.67 8.79 -23.44
C ASN A 5 13.85 9.27 -22.24
N GLY A 6 13.14 8.35 -21.57
CA GLY A 6 12.50 8.63 -20.28
C GLY A 6 13.50 9.10 -19.21
N TYR A 7 14.63 8.39 -19.09
CA TYR A 7 15.70 8.78 -18.17
C TYR A 7 16.31 10.16 -18.50
N ARG A 8 16.50 10.49 -19.77
CA ARG A 8 16.98 11.83 -20.17
C ARG A 8 16.06 12.93 -19.68
N LYS A 9 14.73 12.78 -19.84
CA LYS A 9 13.74 13.74 -19.33
C LYS A 9 13.80 13.86 -17.80
N PHE A 10 13.94 12.75 -17.09
CA PHE A 10 14.15 12.76 -15.65
C PHE A 10 15.42 13.52 -15.27
N PHE A 11 16.55 13.24 -15.95
CA PHE A 11 17.82 13.91 -15.72
C PHE A 11 17.71 15.43 -15.95
N ASP A 12 17.12 15.84 -17.07
CA ASP A 12 16.95 17.26 -17.40
C ASP A 12 16.11 17.94 -16.32
N LYS A 13 14.97 17.35 -15.92
CA LYS A 13 14.09 17.91 -14.90
C LYS A 13 14.76 18.07 -13.53
N TYR A 14 15.47 17.04 -13.07
CA TYR A 14 15.92 16.99 -11.68
C TYR A 14 17.40 17.34 -11.47
N PHE A 15 18.23 17.30 -12.52
CA PHE A 15 19.66 17.59 -12.40
C PHE A 15 20.07 18.87 -13.15
N LYS A 16 19.22 19.37 -14.06
CA LYS A 16 19.46 20.66 -14.73
C LYS A 16 18.50 21.75 -14.27
N GLU A 17 17.19 21.45 -14.17
CA GLU A 17 16.18 22.46 -13.85
C GLU A 17 15.97 22.62 -12.33
N LYS A 18 16.15 21.54 -11.53
CA LYS A 18 15.94 21.53 -10.06
C LYS A 18 17.11 20.83 -9.34
N PRO A 19 18.38 21.22 -9.56
CA PRO A 19 19.52 20.50 -8.97
C PRO A 19 19.51 20.51 -7.44
N GLU A 20 18.98 21.56 -6.83
CA GLU A 20 18.89 21.72 -5.37
C GLU A 20 18.06 20.61 -4.69
N LEU A 21 17.16 19.96 -5.42
CA LEU A 21 16.38 18.85 -4.86
C LEU A 21 17.29 17.64 -4.56
N TYR A 22 18.08 17.22 -5.55
CA TYR A 22 18.97 16.07 -5.37
C TYR A 22 20.21 16.39 -4.54
N GLU A 23 20.66 17.64 -4.51
CA GLU A 23 21.70 18.08 -3.56
C GLU A 23 21.27 17.83 -2.11
N LYS A 24 20.02 18.12 -1.76
CA LYS A 24 19.46 17.83 -0.43
C LYS A 24 19.30 16.32 -0.19
N LEU A 25 18.80 15.59 -1.20
CA LEU A 25 18.53 14.16 -1.08
C LEU A 25 19.80 13.31 -1.07
N LEU A 26 20.94 13.84 -1.51
CA LEU A 26 22.22 13.12 -1.54
C LEU A 26 22.64 12.59 -0.15
N HIS A 27 22.36 13.33 0.89
CA HIS A 27 22.83 13.03 2.24
C HIS A 27 21.77 12.47 3.18
N VAL A 28 20.48 12.70 2.90
CA VAL A 28 19.41 12.30 3.79
C VAL A 28 18.11 12.03 3.00
N GLN A 29 17.40 10.98 3.37
CA GLN A 29 16.00 10.81 3.02
C GLN A 29 15.14 11.03 4.28
N ALA A 30 14.09 11.80 4.17
CA ALA A 30 13.15 12.07 5.26
C ALA A 30 11.69 12.09 4.72
N PRO A 31 11.22 10.99 4.11
CA PRO A 31 9.85 10.91 3.66
C PRO A 31 8.92 10.90 4.88
N GLU A 32 7.82 11.63 4.80
CA GLU A 32 6.81 11.65 5.86
C GLU A 32 5.72 10.59 5.66
N ILE A 33 5.62 10.00 4.46
CA ILE A 33 4.55 9.10 4.07
C ILE A 33 5.13 7.76 3.62
N LEU A 34 4.61 6.68 4.22
CA LEU A 34 4.81 5.31 3.74
C LEU A 34 3.58 4.89 2.94
N PHE A 35 3.78 4.55 1.66
CA PHE A 35 2.77 3.86 0.85
C PHE A 35 3.03 2.35 0.82
N LEU A 36 2.00 1.59 1.15
CA LEU A 36 1.92 0.14 0.91
C LEU A 36 0.99 -0.08 -0.27
N ALA A 37 1.54 -0.39 -1.43
CA ALA A 37 0.78 -0.45 -2.67
C ALA A 37 0.91 -1.79 -3.40
N CYS A 38 -0.04 -2.08 -4.29
CA CYS A 38 0.07 -3.21 -5.18
C CYS A 38 1.18 -3.00 -6.24
N CYS A 39 1.81 -4.11 -6.70
CA CYS A 39 2.74 -4.10 -7.83
C CYS A 39 2.05 -3.88 -9.19
N ASP A 40 0.73 -3.72 -9.23
CA ASP A 40 -0.04 -3.51 -10.46
C ASP A 40 0.51 -2.30 -11.24
N SER A 41 0.82 -2.51 -12.51
CA SER A 41 1.47 -1.51 -13.35
C SER A 41 0.59 -0.28 -13.68
N ARG A 42 -0.72 -0.38 -13.40
CA ARG A 42 -1.69 0.70 -13.65
C ARG A 42 -1.76 1.72 -12.52
N ILE A 43 -1.16 1.40 -11.36
CA ILE A 43 -1.08 2.31 -10.23
C ILE A 43 0.37 2.52 -9.83
N ASP A 44 0.74 3.75 -9.63
CA ASP A 44 2.02 4.13 -9.04
C ASP A 44 1.77 5.26 -8.04
N PRO A 45 2.17 5.09 -6.77
CA PRO A 45 1.91 6.10 -5.73
C PRO A 45 2.44 7.49 -6.07
N ALA A 46 3.63 7.60 -6.65
CA ALA A 46 4.22 8.88 -6.96
C ALA A 46 3.49 9.57 -8.12
N ILE A 47 3.08 8.81 -9.15
CA ILE A 47 2.29 9.35 -10.26
C ILE A 47 0.90 9.77 -9.76
N LEU A 48 0.24 8.92 -8.97
CA LEU A 48 -1.10 9.15 -8.46
C LEU A 48 -1.18 10.42 -7.58
N THR A 49 -0.13 10.70 -6.82
CA THR A 49 -0.09 11.82 -5.87
C THR A 49 0.72 13.01 -6.38
N SER A 50 1.31 12.91 -7.59
CA SER A 50 2.26 13.91 -8.12
C SER A 50 3.44 14.18 -7.18
N ALA A 51 3.83 13.17 -6.39
CA ALA A 51 4.93 13.29 -5.46
C ALA A 51 6.28 13.37 -6.16
N GLU A 52 7.15 14.24 -5.66
CA GLU A 52 8.52 14.37 -6.12
C GLU A 52 9.44 13.37 -5.39
N PRO A 53 10.65 13.09 -5.93
CA PRO A 53 11.64 12.24 -5.28
C PRO A 53 11.89 12.65 -3.83
N GLY A 54 11.96 11.67 -2.93
CA GLY A 54 12.21 11.88 -1.50
C GLY A 54 10.96 12.10 -0.64
N GLN A 55 9.79 12.35 -1.23
CA GLN A 55 8.56 12.63 -0.47
C GLN A 55 7.88 11.36 0.05
N LEU A 56 7.99 10.24 -0.67
CA LEU A 56 7.34 8.98 -0.33
C LEU A 56 8.36 7.88 -0.07
N PHE A 57 8.12 7.07 0.94
CA PHE A 57 8.71 5.75 1.07
C PHE A 57 7.69 4.72 0.57
N VAL A 58 8.04 3.95 -0.46
CA VAL A 58 7.07 3.11 -1.16
C VAL A 58 7.45 1.64 -1.04
N VAL A 59 6.56 0.83 -0.47
CA VAL A 59 6.64 -0.64 -0.46
C VAL A 59 5.58 -1.18 -1.40
N ARG A 60 5.98 -2.01 -2.36
CA ARG A 60 5.07 -2.62 -3.34
C ARG A 60 5.20 -4.12 -3.33
N ASN A 61 4.06 -4.79 -3.24
CA ASN A 61 3.97 -6.25 -3.34
C ASN A 61 2.66 -6.66 -4.04
N ILE A 62 2.44 -7.94 -4.24
CA ILE A 62 1.18 -8.42 -4.80
C ILE A 62 0.05 -8.19 -3.78
N ALA A 63 -1.01 -7.51 -4.22
CA ALA A 63 -2.20 -7.23 -3.42
C ALA A 63 -1.98 -6.32 -2.20
N ASN A 64 -0.92 -5.49 -2.16
CA ASN A 64 -0.60 -4.63 -1.00
C ASN A 64 -0.70 -5.36 0.35
N TYR A 65 -0.36 -6.65 0.35
CA TYR A 65 -0.51 -7.53 1.50
C TYR A 65 0.57 -7.28 2.56
N VAL A 66 0.14 -7.16 3.81
CA VAL A 66 1.00 -7.16 4.99
C VAL A 66 0.45 -8.21 5.96
N PRO A 67 1.26 -9.15 6.45
CA PRO A 67 0.78 -10.15 7.41
C PRO A 67 0.51 -9.50 8.76
N ARG A 68 -0.42 -10.11 9.52
CA ARG A 68 -0.61 -9.76 10.93
C ARG A 68 0.67 -10.04 11.72
N TYR A 69 1.04 -9.14 12.62
CA TYR A 69 2.15 -9.38 13.53
C TYR A 69 1.79 -10.46 14.56
N VAL A 70 2.56 -11.53 14.59
CA VAL A 70 2.40 -12.61 15.59
C VAL A 70 3.62 -12.64 16.52
N ASN A 71 4.81 -12.63 15.92
CA ASN A 71 6.09 -12.54 16.66
C ASN A 71 7.22 -12.18 15.69
N ARG A 72 8.42 -11.91 16.20
CA ARG A 72 9.60 -11.56 15.39
C ARG A 72 10.09 -12.67 14.46
N SER A 73 9.63 -13.91 14.58
CA SER A 73 10.08 -15.02 13.74
C SER A 73 9.40 -15.11 12.38
N GLN A 74 8.38 -14.28 12.12
CA GLN A 74 7.66 -14.20 10.84
C GLN A 74 8.14 -13.00 10.02
N GLU A 75 9.44 -12.89 9.81
CA GLU A 75 10.00 -11.79 9.02
C GLU A 75 9.61 -11.90 7.55
N SER A 76 9.18 -10.79 6.98
CA SER A 76 9.01 -10.61 5.54
C SER A 76 9.68 -9.31 5.11
N GLU A 77 10.09 -9.22 3.85
CA GLU A 77 10.69 -7.98 3.31
C GLU A 77 9.80 -6.76 3.52
N ALA A 78 8.48 -6.92 3.37
CA ALA A 78 7.53 -5.86 3.63
C ALA A 78 7.56 -5.41 5.09
N MET A 79 7.61 -6.35 6.05
CA MET A 79 7.70 -6.02 7.49
C MET A 79 8.98 -5.27 7.81
N THR A 80 10.11 -5.73 7.29
CA THR A 80 11.42 -5.07 7.48
C THR A 80 11.40 -3.64 6.94
N ALA A 81 10.84 -3.44 5.75
CA ALA A 81 10.73 -2.11 5.15
C ALA A 81 9.80 -1.18 5.95
N ILE A 82 8.69 -1.70 6.48
CA ILE A 82 7.75 -0.95 7.32
C ILE A 82 8.44 -0.54 8.64
N GLU A 83 9.12 -1.48 9.31
CA GLU A 83 9.85 -1.19 10.55
C GLU A 83 10.93 -0.13 10.31
N PHE A 84 11.70 -0.27 9.24
CA PHE A 84 12.71 0.72 8.87
C PHE A 84 12.09 2.11 8.66
N ALA A 85 11.00 2.22 7.90
CA ALA A 85 10.34 3.48 7.63
C ALA A 85 9.81 4.12 8.92
N VAL A 86 9.11 3.36 9.75
CA VAL A 86 8.48 3.85 10.98
C VAL A 86 9.52 4.18 12.05
N CYS A 87 10.52 3.32 12.24
CA CYS A 87 11.48 3.48 13.34
C CYS A 87 12.64 4.42 13.01
N ASN A 88 13.07 4.46 11.74
CA ASN A 88 14.30 5.16 11.36
C ASN A 88 14.06 6.43 10.55
N LEU A 89 12.99 6.50 9.72
CA LEU A 89 12.76 7.64 8.84
C LEU A 89 11.77 8.67 9.40
N GLY A 90 11.08 8.37 10.50
CA GLY A 90 10.15 9.30 11.12
C GLY A 90 8.85 9.51 10.35
N ILE A 91 8.37 8.46 9.67
CA ILE A 91 7.08 8.45 8.96
C ILE A 91 5.95 8.94 9.88
N ARG A 92 5.07 9.78 9.34
CA ARG A 92 3.88 10.33 10.02
C ARG A 92 2.57 9.74 9.51
N SER A 93 2.57 9.16 8.31
CA SER A 93 1.37 8.56 7.73
C SER A 93 1.70 7.26 7.00
N ILE A 94 0.90 6.23 7.24
CA ILE A 94 0.93 4.98 6.48
C ILE A 94 -0.35 4.91 5.64
N ILE A 95 -0.20 4.75 4.33
CA ILE A 95 -1.31 4.65 3.39
C ILE A 95 -1.29 3.27 2.74
N VAL A 96 -2.35 2.50 2.94
CA VAL A 96 -2.57 1.22 2.25
C VAL A 96 -3.37 1.49 0.97
N LEU A 97 -2.70 1.41 -0.18
CA LEU A 97 -3.30 1.69 -1.48
C LEU A 97 -3.70 0.40 -2.18
N GLY A 98 -5.01 0.14 -2.20
CA GLY A 98 -5.63 -0.90 -3.04
C GLY A 98 -6.32 -0.28 -4.26
N HIS A 99 -6.76 -1.14 -5.19
CA HIS A 99 -7.34 -0.66 -6.43
C HIS A 99 -8.35 -1.64 -7.04
N GLN A 100 -9.24 -1.11 -7.86
CA GLN A 100 -10.23 -1.86 -8.61
C GLN A 100 -9.59 -2.93 -9.52
N ASN A 101 -10.22 -4.10 -9.61
CA ASN A 101 -9.79 -5.21 -10.48
C ASN A 101 -8.34 -5.69 -10.24
N CYS A 102 -7.94 -5.81 -8.98
CA CYS A 102 -6.64 -6.32 -8.59
C CYS A 102 -6.50 -7.81 -8.94
N ALA A 103 -5.53 -8.14 -9.82
CA ALA A 103 -5.26 -9.52 -10.20
C ALA A 103 -4.74 -10.36 -9.01
N GLY A 104 -3.98 -9.74 -8.10
CA GLY A 104 -3.49 -10.39 -6.87
C GLY A 104 -4.64 -10.80 -5.95
N ILE A 105 -5.59 -9.91 -5.70
CA ILE A 105 -6.79 -10.22 -4.91
C ILE A 105 -7.62 -11.33 -5.56
N LYS A 106 -7.82 -11.25 -6.88
CA LYS A 106 -8.48 -12.34 -7.64
C LYS A 106 -7.78 -13.68 -7.44
N ALA A 107 -6.45 -13.71 -7.51
CA ALA A 107 -5.67 -14.94 -7.32
C ALA A 107 -5.84 -15.48 -5.89
N ILE A 108 -5.78 -14.64 -4.88
CA ILE A 108 -5.98 -15.02 -3.47
C ILE A 108 -7.37 -15.63 -3.28
N VAL A 109 -8.42 -14.93 -3.68
CA VAL A 109 -9.82 -15.32 -3.50
C VAL A 109 -10.14 -16.66 -4.21
N ASN A 110 -9.62 -16.86 -5.41
CA ASN A 110 -9.84 -18.09 -6.19
C ASN A 110 -8.92 -19.25 -5.76
N GLY A 111 -8.06 -19.07 -4.76
CA GLY A 111 -7.15 -20.12 -4.27
C GLY A 111 -6.09 -20.52 -5.28
N GLY A 112 -5.63 -19.60 -6.13
CA GLY A 112 -4.59 -19.84 -7.13
C GLY A 112 -4.99 -20.83 -8.26
N ARG A 113 -6.28 -21.17 -8.39
CA ARG A 113 -6.77 -22.18 -9.33
C ARG A 113 -6.66 -21.80 -10.81
N ASN A 114 -6.31 -20.58 -11.13
CA ASN A 114 -6.03 -20.16 -12.49
C ASN A 114 -4.52 -20.20 -12.68
N GLU A 115 -4.01 -21.04 -13.50
CA GLU A 115 -2.67 -21.34 -14.05
C GLU A 115 -1.52 -20.29 -13.86
N VAL A 116 -1.79 -19.16 -13.23
CA VAL A 116 -0.88 -18.01 -13.10
C VAL A 116 0.16 -18.19 -11.99
N LEU A 117 -0.13 -19.04 -10.98
CA LEU A 117 0.79 -19.28 -9.86
C LEU A 117 0.90 -20.79 -9.62
N SER A 118 2.00 -21.39 -10.08
CA SER A 118 2.32 -22.80 -9.85
C SER A 118 2.48 -23.15 -8.38
N ASN A 119 2.85 -22.16 -7.54
CA ASN A 119 2.99 -22.28 -6.10
C ASN A 119 2.18 -21.19 -5.41
N PHE A 120 0.96 -21.51 -5.00
CA PHE A 120 0.13 -20.60 -4.21
C PHE A 120 0.76 -20.46 -2.81
N PRO A 121 1.22 -19.26 -2.41
CA PRO A 121 1.90 -19.08 -1.12
C PRO A 121 1.00 -19.45 0.06
N ILE A 122 1.55 -20.14 1.06
CA ILE A 122 0.82 -20.54 2.27
C ILE A 122 0.17 -19.34 2.96
N VAL A 123 0.89 -18.23 3.03
CA VAL A 123 0.39 -16.97 3.62
C VAL A 123 -0.89 -16.45 2.95
N TRP A 124 -1.11 -16.79 1.68
CA TRP A 124 -2.32 -16.38 0.97
C TRP A 124 -3.51 -17.30 1.25
N GLN A 125 -3.30 -18.51 1.75
CA GLN A 125 -4.40 -19.39 2.18
C GLN A 125 -5.11 -18.81 3.40
N GLU A 126 -4.37 -18.32 4.37
CA GLU A 126 -4.93 -17.61 5.53
C GLU A 126 -5.64 -16.32 5.09
N GLN A 127 -4.98 -15.50 4.27
CA GLN A 127 -5.58 -14.27 3.76
C GLN A 127 -6.85 -14.54 2.94
N ARG A 128 -6.91 -15.62 2.19
CA ARG A 128 -8.12 -16.03 1.47
C ARG A 128 -9.30 -16.28 2.42
N THR A 129 -9.06 -17.05 3.50
CA THR A 129 -10.09 -17.33 4.51
C THR A 129 -10.59 -16.03 5.13
N ARG A 130 -9.69 -15.19 5.60
CA ARG A 130 -10.00 -13.89 6.21
C ARG A 130 -10.77 -12.96 5.26
N LEU A 131 -10.42 -12.93 3.97
CA LEU A 131 -11.14 -12.13 2.98
C LEU A 131 -12.57 -12.63 2.75
N HIS A 132 -12.78 -13.94 2.71
CA HIS A 132 -14.12 -14.49 2.56
C HIS A 132 -14.99 -14.21 3.78
N GLU A 133 -14.46 -14.34 4.99
CA GLU A 133 -15.14 -14.01 6.23
C GLU A 133 -15.51 -12.52 6.28
N ALA A 134 -14.56 -11.62 6.05
CA ALA A 134 -14.79 -10.18 6.06
C ALA A 134 -15.86 -9.74 5.05
N VAL A 135 -15.85 -10.35 3.85
CA VAL A 135 -16.86 -10.03 2.83
C VAL A 135 -18.25 -10.55 3.20
N GLN A 136 -18.37 -11.71 3.85
CA GLN A 136 -19.66 -12.22 4.32
C GLN A 136 -20.26 -11.33 5.41
N GLU A 137 -19.44 -10.77 6.27
CA GLU A 137 -19.90 -9.94 7.41
C GLU A 137 -20.28 -8.51 6.98
N ALA A 138 -19.51 -7.89 6.08
CA ALA A 138 -19.58 -6.44 5.88
C ALA A 138 -20.17 -6.02 4.51
N TYR A 139 -20.18 -6.89 3.51
CA TYR A 139 -20.49 -6.48 2.13
C TYR A 139 -21.69 -7.21 1.55
N THR A 140 -22.64 -6.46 1.01
CA THR A 140 -23.75 -6.99 0.21
C THR A 140 -23.27 -7.56 -1.11
N GLN A 141 -24.04 -8.50 -1.70
CA GLN A 141 -23.62 -9.29 -2.87
C GLN A 141 -23.24 -8.46 -4.11
N ASN A 142 -23.72 -7.22 -4.24
CA ASN A 142 -23.52 -6.38 -5.43
C ASN A 142 -22.45 -5.28 -5.26
N ASN A 143 -21.62 -5.33 -4.23
CA ASN A 143 -20.58 -4.32 -4.05
C ASN A 143 -19.36 -4.64 -4.91
N SER A 144 -19.14 -3.84 -5.96
CA SER A 144 -17.94 -3.91 -6.81
C SER A 144 -16.70 -3.57 -5.98
N GLY A 145 -15.66 -4.42 -6.07
CA GLY A 145 -14.40 -4.20 -5.33
C GLY A 145 -14.45 -4.63 -3.87
N LYS A 146 -15.45 -5.42 -3.45
CA LYS A 146 -15.61 -5.82 -2.05
C LYS A 146 -14.39 -6.55 -1.48
N PHE A 147 -13.74 -7.42 -2.24
CA PHE A 147 -12.56 -8.14 -1.76
C PHE A 147 -11.32 -7.25 -1.70
N GLU A 148 -11.18 -6.33 -2.64
CA GLU A 148 -10.10 -5.35 -2.64
C GLU A 148 -10.24 -4.38 -1.45
N LYS A 149 -11.46 -3.91 -1.17
CA LYS A 149 -11.74 -3.07 0.01
C LYS A 149 -11.54 -3.82 1.30
N ALA A 150 -12.07 -5.05 1.43
CA ALA A 150 -11.83 -5.90 2.59
C ALA A 150 -10.34 -6.16 2.83
N ASN A 151 -9.54 -6.32 1.76
CA ASN A 151 -8.10 -6.47 1.90
C ASN A 151 -7.42 -5.20 2.43
N ILE A 152 -7.86 -4.02 2.01
CA ILE A 152 -7.37 -2.74 2.56
C ILE A 152 -7.69 -2.67 4.06
N GLU A 153 -8.93 -2.97 4.45
CA GLU A 153 -9.35 -2.99 5.85
C GLU A 153 -8.50 -3.93 6.68
N LEU A 154 -8.38 -5.20 6.24
CA LEU A 154 -7.57 -6.20 6.93
C LEU A 154 -6.11 -5.75 7.05
N THR A 155 -5.52 -5.23 5.98
CA THR A 155 -4.13 -4.74 6.00
C THR A 155 -3.96 -3.56 6.96
N CYS A 156 -4.89 -2.60 6.98
CA CYS A 156 -4.87 -1.52 7.96
C CYS A 156 -4.95 -2.05 9.39
N HIS A 157 -5.86 -3.00 9.67
CA HIS A 157 -5.97 -3.60 11.00
C HIS A 157 -4.75 -4.45 11.37
N ASP A 158 -4.15 -5.16 10.42
CA ASP A 158 -2.93 -5.94 10.66
C ASP A 158 -1.75 -5.02 11.01
N LEU A 159 -1.62 -3.86 10.38
CA LEU A 159 -0.63 -2.85 10.75
C LEU A 159 -0.76 -2.38 12.20
N LEU A 160 -1.98 -2.27 12.72
CA LEU A 160 -2.21 -1.90 14.13
C LEU A 160 -1.75 -2.97 15.12
N THR A 161 -1.49 -4.20 14.67
CA THR A 161 -0.93 -5.26 15.53
C THR A 161 0.58 -5.15 15.74
N TYR A 162 1.27 -4.30 14.98
CA TYR A 162 2.71 -4.09 15.13
C TYR A 162 3.03 -3.18 16.31
N PRO A 163 3.78 -3.64 17.33
CA PRO A 163 3.99 -2.86 18.56
C PRO A 163 4.58 -1.49 18.32
N PHE A 164 5.54 -1.37 17.39
CA PHE A 164 6.19 -0.11 17.08
C PHE A 164 5.28 0.89 16.31
N ILE A 165 4.24 0.40 15.62
CA ILE A 165 3.21 1.24 14.99
C ILE A 165 2.22 1.68 16.06
N GLN A 166 1.72 0.73 16.87
CA GLN A 166 0.74 1.03 17.92
C GLN A 166 1.28 2.07 18.91
N GLU A 167 2.52 1.93 19.37
CA GLU A 167 3.16 2.91 20.24
C GLU A 167 3.14 4.32 19.66
N ARG A 168 3.39 4.46 18.35
CA ARG A 168 3.39 5.78 17.70
C ARG A 168 2.00 6.34 17.46
N ILE A 169 1.00 5.48 17.27
CA ILE A 169 -0.42 5.89 17.21
C ILE A 169 -0.86 6.42 18.57
N ASP A 170 -0.55 5.71 19.65
CA ASP A 170 -0.88 6.14 21.01
C ASP A 170 -0.22 7.50 21.36
N GLN A 171 0.95 7.75 20.82
CA GLN A 171 1.66 9.03 20.90
C GLN A 171 1.14 10.08 19.91
N LYS A 172 0.14 9.79 19.08
CA LYS A 172 -0.40 10.66 18.01
C LYS A 172 0.66 11.12 16.99
N LYS A 173 1.70 10.30 16.76
CA LYS A 173 2.79 10.60 15.84
C LYS A 173 2.59 10.02 14.46
N ILE A 174 1.75 8.96 14.33
CA ILE A 174 1.49 8.29 13.07
C ILE A 174 0.01 8.05 12.88
N THR A 175 -0.43 8.07 11.63
CA THR A 175 -1.78 7.68 11.21
C THR A 175 -1.72 6.52 10.23
N VAL A 176 -2.75 5.67 10.24
CA VAL A 176 -2.94 4.59 9.24
C VAL A 176 -4.25 4.83 8.53
N THR A 177 -4.22 4.89 7.20
CA THR A 177 -5.40 5.05 6.35
C THR A 177 -5.35 4.09 5.17
N GLY A 178 -6.53 3.71 4.67
CA GLY A 178 -6.67 2.95 3.45
C GLY A 178 -7.14 3.83 2.30
N TRP A 179 -6.62 3.59 1.10
CA TRP A 179 -7.09 4.23 -0.14
C TRP A 179 -7.54 3.16 -1.11
N TYR A 180 -8.75 3.31 -1.66
CA TYR A 180 -9.24 2.48 -2.74
C TYR A 180 -9.37 3.29 -4.02
N PHE A 181 -8.57 2.94 -5.02
CA PHE A 181 -8.52 3.63 -6.31
C PHE A 181 -9.38 2.93 -7.36
N TYR A 182 -10.30 3.67 -7.96
CA TYR A 182 -11.12 3.23 -9.06
C TYR A 182 -10.41 3.44 -10.40
N LEU A 183 -9.97 2.37 -11.04
CA LEU A 183 -9.31 2.43 -12.36
C LEU A 183 -10.24 2.98 -13.45
N GLU A 184 -11.55 2.79 -13.30
CA GLU A 184 -12.54 3.19 -14.28
C GLU A 184 -12.81 4.70 -14.26
N THR A 185 -12.77 5.32 -13.10
CA THR A 185 -13.20 6.71 -12.91
C THR A 185 -12.11 7.65 -12.43
N GLY A 186 -10.96 7.10 -11.98
CA GLY A 186 -9.90 7.87 -11.34
C GLY A 186 -10.22 8.35 -9.92
N ARG A 187 -11.38 8.00 -9.37
CA ARG A 187 -11.77 8.38 -8.01
C ARG A 187 -11.02 7.59 -6.96
N ILE A 188 -10.96 8.12 -5.76
CA ILE A 188 -10.51 7.41 -4.55
C ILE A 188 -11.56 7.47 -3.46
N GLU A 189 -11.64 6.38 -2.70
CA GLU A 189 -12.29 6.35 -1.40
C GLU A 189 -11.24 6.17 -0.31
N LEU A 190 -11.46 6.84 0.81
CA LEU A 190 -10.59 6.82 1.99
C LEU A 190 -11.22 5.94 3.07
N TYR A 191 -10.42 5.06 3.65
CA TYR A 191 -10.79 4.22 4.78
C TYR A 191 -10.04 4.67 6.03
N TYR A 192 -10.79 4.88 7.09
CA TYR A 192 -10.26 5.20 8.42
C TYR A 192 -10.57 4.04 9.36
N PRO A 193 -9.57 3.36 9.94
CA PRO A 193 -9.78 2.19 10.80
C PRO A 193 -10.71 2.43 11.98
N GLU A 194 -10.70 3.62 12.55
CA GLU A 194 -11.56 4.00 13.68
C GLU A 194 -13.04 4.08 13.29
N GLN A 195 -13.33 4.46 12.06
CA GLN A 195 -14.70 4.64 11.53
C GLN A 195 -15.22 3.37 10.85
N ARG A 196 -14.34 2.47 10.46
CA ARG A 196 -14.65 1.23 9.70
C ARG A 196 -15.52 1.46 8.47
N THR A 197 -15.28 2.54 7.77
CA THR A 197 -16.05 2.91 6.56
C THR A 197 -15.16 3.53 5.51
N PHE A 198 -15.56 3.34 4.25
CA PHE A 198 -15.00 4.05 3.11
C PHE A 198 -15.82 5.31 2.84
N THR A 199 -15.14 6.43 2.65
CA THR A 199 -15.74 7.71 2.29
C THR A 199 -15.12 8.22 0.99
N GLU A 200 -15.95 8.62 0.04
CA GLU A 200 -15.46 9.18 -1.23
C GLU A 200 -14.68 10.47 -0.96
N PHE A 201 -13.49 10.57 -1.54
CA PHE A 201 -12.74 11.81 -1.59
C PHE A 201 -13.28 12.66 -2.75
N MET A 202 -13.91 13.78 -2.41
CA MET A 202 -14.43 14.70 -3.42
C MET A 202 -13.30 15.61 -3.92
N ILE A 203 -13.15 15.66 -5.24
CA ILE A 203 -12.20 16.52 -5.97
C ILE A 203 -12.82 17.89 -6.20
#